data_11b8554ead2c050dbea65bfeb6649a83
#
_entry.id   11b8554ead2c050dbea65bfeb6649a83
#
_cell.length_a   1.000
_cell.length_b   1.000
_cell.length_c   1.000
_cell.angle_alpha   90.00
_cell.angle_beta   90.00
_cell.angle_gamma   90.00
#
_symmetry.space_group_name_H-M   'P 1'
#
loop_
_entity.id
_entity.type
_entity.pdbx_description
1 polymer ?
#
loop_
_entity_poly.entity_id
_entity_poly.type
_entity_poly.pdbx_seq_one_letter_code
_entity_poly.pdbx_strand_id
1 'polypeptide(L)'
;RNADTITNVGSMSSPDYEKILNLNPTTLLVFSPGSGSSATTAQKAANLPGVDVVYLGLYNPNVTNPADSRFLQGILKAGYIFNKVDRATEYANWILNITSEINAKASTIPENQLKTVWLTNSPTLGSTRAYVELDTLGQACVLAGGKNLFQAPLDSTAFSINPDTETILSQDPDYIFLHTVRYTYGGGTNEPAQGIDCNDPTEMDLVLQEFLATPAYANLAAVQNKHVYLIAGDFRNNAMGGTLGAVYMARILYPDVFTDLNPQSIHQEYITK
;
A
#
# COMPACT_ATOMS: atom_id res chain seq x y z
N ARG A 1 -10.37 20.10 -1.86
CA ARG A 1 -10.59 20.18 -0.40
C ARG A 1 -9.85 21.41 0.12
N ASN A 2 -10.55 22.20 0.90
CA ASN A 2 -9.93 23.42 1.51
C ASN A 2 -9.10 22.97 2.73
N ALA A 3 -7.89 22.50 2.49
CA ALA A 3 -6.97 22.03 3.54
C ALA A 3 -6.62 23.14 4.54
N ASP A 4 -6.69 24.39 4.09
CA ASP A 4 -6.38 25.58 4.89
C ASP A 4 -7.36 25.82 6.05
N THR A 5 -8.54 25.17 6.03
CA THR A 5 -9.54 25.28 7.09
C THR A 5 -9.46 24.17 8.14
N ILE A 6 -8.57 23.17 7.95
CA ILE A 6 -8.42 22.05 8.85
C ILE A 6 -7.18 22.27 9.72
N THR A 7 -7.40 22.36 11.03
CA THR A 7 -6.29 22.51 11.98
C THR A 7 -5.42 21.25 12.00
N ASN A 8 -4.13 21.41 11.72
CA ASN A 8 -3.16 20.33 11.85
C ASN A 8 -2.87 20.08 13.33
N VAL A 9 -3.22 18.88 13.80
CA VAL A 9 -3.03 18.44 15.19
C VAL A 9 -1.83 17.48 15.34
N GLY A 10 -0.89 17.53 14.40
CA GLY A 10 0.29 16.67 14.42
C GLY A 10 0.11 15.36 13.67
N SER A 11 1.07 14.45 13.84
CA SER A 11 1.05 13.11 13.23
C SER A 11 0.50 12.06 14.22
N MET A 12 0.13 10.91 13.69
CA MET A 12 -0.30 9.76 14.50
C MET A 12 0.75 9.34 15.55
N SER A 13 2.03 9.44 15.22
CA SER A 13 3.15 9.12 16.13
C SER A 13 3.50 10.25 17.10
N SER A 14 3.10 11.49 16.79
CA SER A 14 3.35 12.68 17.61
C SER A 14 2.16 13.65 17.53
N PRO A 15 1.01 13.31 18.15
CA PRO A 15 -0.15 14.20 18.17
C PRO A 15 0.10 15.39 19.10
N ASP A 16 -0.45 16.53 18.75
CA ASP A 16 -0.46 17.74 19.56
C ASP A 16 -1.73 17.75 20.44
N TYR A 17 -1.62 17.18 21.64
CA TYR A 17 -2.75 17.02 22.57
C TYR A 17 -3.32 18.35 23.05
N GLU A 18 -2.50 19.38 23.19
CA GLU A 18 -2.98 20.73 23.58
C GLU A 18 -3.87 21.31 22.48
N LYS A 19 -3.45 21.20 21.22
CA LYS A 19 -4.31 21.60 20.09
C LYS A 19 -5.58 20.79 20.00
N ILE A 20 -5.50 19.46 20.22
CA ILE A 20 -6.69 18.61 20.20
C ILE A 20 -7.67 19.08 21.27
N LEU A 21 -7.23 19.27 22.51
CA LEU A 21 -8.09 19.76 23.61
C LEU A 21 -8.67 21.16 23.32
N ASN A 22 -7.87 22.07 22.75
CA ASN A 22 -8.32 23.42 22.40
C ASN A 22 -9.41 23.42 21.33
N LEU A 23 -9.46 22.40 20.46
CA LEU A 23 -10.53 22.22 19.48
C LEU A 23 -11.83 21.70 20.12
N ASN A 24 -11.78 21.27 21.39
CA ASN A 24 -12.91 20.74 22.15
C ASN A 24 -13.71 19.68 21.39
N PRO A 25 -13.07 18.62 20.85
CA PRO A 25 -13.77 17.59 20.12
C PRO A 25 -14.57 16.71 21.09
N THR A 26 -15.72 16.22 20.64
CA THR A 26 -16.45 15.16 21.37
C THR A 26 -15.85 13.79 21.10
N THR A 27 -15.25 13.60 19.94
CA THR A 27 -14.72 12.29 19.50
C THR A 27 -13.39 12.46 18.79
N LEU A 28 -12.43 11.60 19.16
CA LEU A 28 -11.15 11.43 18.45
C LEU A 28 -11.15 10.07 17.73
N LEU A 29 -11.03 10.11 16.41
CA LEU A 29 -10.87 8.90 15.62
C LEU A 29 -9.40 8.55 15.49
N VAL A 30 -9.03 7.33 15.84
CA VAL A 30 -7.65 6.83 15.81
C VAL A 30 -7.55 5.62 14.89
N PHE A 31 -6.39 5.48 14.29
CA PHE A 31 -6.12 4.49 13.27
C PHE A 31 -6.18 3.06 13.80
N SER A 32 -5.33 2.71 14.77
CA SER A 32 -5.26 1.38 15.38
C SER A 32 -4.53 1.41 16.73
N PRO A 33 -4.89 0.55 17.67
CA PRO A 33 -4.17 0.41 18.94
C PRO A 33 -2.92 -0.49 18.88
N GLY A 34 -2.57 -1.06 17.70
CA GLY A 34 -1.87 -2.35 17.65
C GLY A 34 -0.41 -2.39 17.22
N SER A 35 0.32 -1.29 17.01
CA SER A 35 1.75 -1.36 16.68
C SER A 35 2.56 -0.30 17.45
N GLY A 36 3.72 -0.66 17.94
CA GLY A 36 4.70 0.10 18.73
C GLY A 36 4.38 1.55 19.15
N SER A 37 4.38 2.47 18.20
CA SER A 37 4.01 3.87 18.41
C SER A 37 2.52 4.08 18.74
N SER A 38 1.64 3.18 18.33
CA SER A 38 0.20 3.29 18.55
C SER A 38 -0.25 2.83 19.93
N ALA A 39 0.48 1.94 20.59
CA ALA A 39 0.22 1.62 22.00
C ALA A 39 0.46 2.85 22.88
N THR A 40 1.51 3.62 22.60
CA THR A 40 1.79 4.89 23.28
C THR A 40 0.72 5.94 22.96
N THR A 41 0.18 5.97 21.74
CA THR A 41 -0.91 6.86 21.36
C THR A 41 -2.22 6.49 22.06
N ALA A 42 -2.52 5.19 22.21
CA ALA A 42 -3.68 4.73 22.97
C ALA A 42 -3.60 5.12 24.45
N GLN A 43 -2.43 4.95 25.08
CA GLN A 43 -2.20 5.37 26.47
C GLN A 43 -2.32 6.89 26.63
N LYS A 44 -1.82 7.66 25.66
CA LYS A 44 -1.91 9.12 25.69
C LYS A 44 -3.32 9.62 25.36
N ALA A 45 -4.04 8.95 24.47
CA ALA A 45 -5.43 9.27 24.17
C ALA A 45 -6.34 9.06 25.39
N ALA A 46 -6.01 8.12 26.27
CA ALA A 46 -6.69 7.94 27.55
C ALA A 46 -6.55 9.15 28.50
N ASN A 47 -5.60 10.06 28.22
CA ASN A 47 -5.40 11.30 28.97
C ASN A 47 -6.20 12.50 28.39
N LEU A 48 -7.11 12.29 27.45
CA LEU A 48 -7.96 13.34 26.89
C LEU A 48 -9.31 13.35 27.65
N PRO A 49 -9.47 14.13 28.73
CA PRO A 49 -10.68 14.11 29.53
C PRO A 49 -11.87 14.62 28.70
N GLY A 50 -12.98 13.89 28.72
CA GLY A 50 -14.22 14.26 28.05
C GLY A 50 -14.23 14.02 26.52
N VAL A 51 -13.23 13.32 25.99
CA VAL A 51 -13.14 12.98 24.58
C VAL A 51 -13.31 11.46 24.40
N ASP A 52 -14.30 11.05 23.61
CA ASP A 52 -14.48 9.65 23.24
C ASP A 52 -13.43 9.22 22.20
N VAL A 53 -12.59 8.24 22.53
CA VAL A 53 -11.57 7.73 21.60
C VAL A 53 -12.07 6.48 20.89
N VAL A 54 -12.20 6.56 19.58
CA VAL A 54 -12.70 5.45 18.74
C VAL A 54 -11.61 4.93 17.81
N TYR A 55 -11.30 3.64 17.95
CA TYR A 55 -10.35 2.94 17.08
C TYR A 55 -11.05 2.39 15.87
N LEU A 56 -10.75 2.92 14.68
CA LEU A 56 -11.37 2.49 13.42
C LEU A 56 -10.75 1.21 12.86
N GLY A 57 -9.47 0.95 13.15
CA GLY A 57 -8.79 -0.24 12.63
C GLY A 57 -8.44 -0.13 11.13
N LEU A 58 -8.25 1.08 10.61
CA LEU A 58 -7.95 1.33 9.19
C LEU A 58 -6.51 0.95 8.80
N TYR A 59 -5.87 0.08 9.54
CA TYR A 59 -4.50 -0.39 9.32
C TYR A 59 -4.50 -1.91 9.16
N ASN A 60 -3.47 -2.46 8.50
CA ASN A 60 -3.33 -3.88 8.17
C ASN A 60 -4.52 -4.41 7.33
N PRO A 61 -4.59 -4.01 6.06
CA PRO A 61 -5.56 -4.61 5.15
C PRO A 61 -5.23 -6.10 4.99
N ASN A 62 -6.27 -6.92 4.92
CA ASN A 62 -6.15 -8.24 4.35
C ASN A 62 -6.58 -8.11 2.89
N VAL A 63 -5.60 -7.93 1.99
CA VAL A 63 -5.87 -7.66 0.57
C VAL A 63 -6.40 -8.91 -0.14
N THR A 64 -5.90 -10.09 0.27
CA THR A 64 -6.33 -11.37 -0.31
C THR A 64 -7.70 -11.82 0.19
N ASN A 65 -8.08 -11.41 1.40
CA ASN A 65 -9.40 -11.65 1.98
C ASN A 65 -9.95 -10.39 2.67
N PRO A 66 -10.43 -9.39 1.90
CA PRO A 66 -10.88 -8.12 2.46
C PRO A 66 -12.06 -8.24 3.42
N ALA A 67 -12.88 -9.29 3.32
CA ALA A 67 -14.00 -9.51 4.22
C ALA A 67 -13.56 -9.66 5.68
N ASP A 68 -12.40 -10.29 5.91
CA ASP A 68 -11.78 -10.43 7.23
C ASP A 68 -10.84 -9.27 7.60
N SER A 69 -10.79 -8.25 6.77
CA SER A 69 -9.93 -7.09 6.97
C SER A 69 -10.46 -6.16 8.05
N ARG A 70 -9.61 -5.81 9.01
CA ARG A 70 -9.91 -4.74 9.98
C ARG A 70 -10.20 -3.41 9.30
N PHE A 71 -9.64 -3.19 8.12
CA PHE A 71 -9.89 -2.00 7.32
C PHE A 71 -11.36 -1.90 6.89
N LEU A 72 -11.93 -2.96 6.29
CA LEU A 72 -13.33 -2.96 5.90
C LEU A 72 -14.27 -2.80 7.10
N GLN A 73 -13.97 -3.50 8.19
CA GLN A 73 -14.71 -3.34 9.45
C GLN A 73 -14.61 -1.91 9.97
N GLY A 74 -13.47 -1.24 9.82
CA GLY A 74 -13.29 0.17 10.19
C GLY A 74 -14.10 1.12 9.34
N ILE A 75 -14.20 0.88 8.03
CA ILE A 75 -15.07 1.65 7.13
C ILE A 75 -16.54 1.51 7.53
N LEU A 76 -17.02 0.29 7.79
CA LEU A 76 -18.41 0.06 8.23
C LEU A 76 -18.67 0.74 9.59
N LYS A 77 -17.73 0.65 10.53
CA LYS A 77 -17.80 1.35 11.82
C LYS A 77 -17.90 2.87 11.63
N ALA A 78 -17.08 3.44 10.75
CA ALA A 78 -17.18 4.86 10.40
C ALA A 78 -18.55 5.21 9.80
N GLY A 79 -19.10 4.33 8.96
CA GLY A 79 -20.45 4.47 8.43
C GLY A 79 -21.52 4.62 9.52
N TYR A 80 -21.45 3.82 10.59
CA TYR A 80 -22.34 3.94 11.74
C TYR A 80 -22.12 5.24 12.51
N ILE A 81 -20.86 5.60 12.81
CA ILE A 81 -20.52 6.80 13.58
C ILE A 81 -21.02 8.07 12.88
N PHE A 82 -20.86 8.14 11.56
CA PHE A 82 -21.23 9.32 10.75
C PHE A 82 -22.64 9.26 10.15
N ASN A 83 -23.45 8.25 10.50
CA ASN A 83 -24.76 8.00 9.91
C ASN A 83 -24.69 7.92 8.36
N LYS A 84 -23.71 7.16 7.85
CA LYS A 84 -23.43 6.94 6.43
C LYS A 84 -23.29 5.45 6.11
N VAL A 85 -24.16 4.62 6.71
CA VAL A 85 -24.11 3.15 6.59
C VAL A 85 -24.18 2.70 5.14
N ASP A 86 -25.13 3.24 4.36
CA ASP A 86 -25.30 2.87 2.96
C ASP A 86 -24.04 3.16 2.14
N ARG A 87 -23.44 4.32 2.36
CA ARG A 87 -22.19 4.72 1.69
C ARG A 87 -21.01 3.81 2.05
N ALA A 88 -20.88 3.49 3.34
CA ALA A 88 -19.81 2.60 3.81
C ALA A 88 -20.01 1.18 3.26
N THR A 89 -21.27 0.71 3.17
CA THR A 89 -21.61 -0.60 2.61
C THR A 89 -21.34 -0.64 1.11
N GLU A 90 -21.73 0.40 0.36
CA GLU A 90 -21.42 0.53 -1.06
C GLU A 90 -19.92 0.44 -1.32
N TYR A 91 -19.12 1.18 -0.55
CA TYR A 91 -17.66 1.18 -0.68
C TYR A 91 -17.05 -0.19 -0.33
N ALA A 92 -17.53 -0.83 0.74
CA ALA A 92 -17.08 -2.16 1.12
C ALA A 92 -17.39 -3.20 0.03
N ASN A 93 -18.59 -3.18 -0.51
CA ASN A 93 -19.00 -4.09 -1.60
C ASN A 93 -18.18 -3.86 -2.88
N TRP A 94 -17.85 -2.62 -3.18
CA TRP A 94 -17.01 -2.28 -4.32
C TRP A 94 -15.62 -2.93 -4.21
N ILE A 95 -14.97 -2.85 -3.02
CA ILE A 95 -13.69 -3.52 -2.76
C ILE A 95 -13.83 -5.04 -2.92
N LEU A 96 -14.86 -5.62 -2.31
CA LEU A 96 -15.09 -7.07 -2.35
C LEU A 96 -15.30 -7.57 -3.78
N ASN A 97 -16.04 -6.84 -4.58
CA ASN A 97 -16.29 -7.19 -5.98
C ASN A 97 -15.00 -7.19 -6.81
N ILE A 98 -14.19 -6.12 -6.72
CA ILE A 98 -12.89 -6.05 -7.43
C ILE A 98 -11.98 -7.20 -7.01
N THR A 99 -11.85 -7.43 -5.71
CA THR A 99 -10.99 -8.51 -5.19
C THR A 99 -11.48 -9.88 -5.67
N SER A 100 -12.79 -10.13 -5.64
CA SER A 100 -13.39 -11.37 -6.11
C SER A 100 -13.14 -11.59 -7.61
N GLU A 101 -13.28 -10.54 -8.43
CA GLU A 101 -13.04 -10.61 -9.87
C GLU A 101 -11.57 -10.95 -10.17
N ILE A 102 -10.62 -10.26 -9.51
CA ILE A 102 -9.21 -10.54 -9.70
C ILE A 102 -8.89 -11.98 -9.27
N ASN A 103 -9.34 -12.40 -8.09
CA ASN A 103 -9.09 -13.73 -7.56
C ASN A 103 -9.66 -14.83 -8.45
N ALA A 104 -10.87 -14.65 -8.97
CA ALA A 104 -11.51 -15.62 -9.88
C ALA A 104 -10.68 -15.86 -11.14
N LYS A 105 -10.10 -14.81 -11.73
CA LYS A 105 -9.23 -14.92 -12.90
C LYS A 105 -7.83 -15.42 -12.54
N ALA A 106 -7.21 -14.88 -11.50
CA ALA A 106 -5.88 -15.28 -11.06
C ALA A 106 -5.81 -16.77 -10.71
N SER A 107 -6.86 -17.33 -10.09
CA SER A 107 -6.94 -18.74 -9.73
C SER A 107 -6.98 -19.69 -10.94
N THR A 108 -7.22 -19.20 -12.14
CA THR A 108 -7.17 -20.00 -13.38
C THR A 108 -5.75 -20.18 -13.92
N ILE A 109 -4.78 -19.42 -13.42
CA ILE A 109 -3.39 -19.46 -13.89
C ILE A 109 -2.70 -20.69 -13.31
N PRO A 110 -2.16 -21.60 -14.15
CA PRO A 110 -1.45 -22.76 -13.67
C PRO A 110 -0.21 -22.40 -12.84
N GLU A 111 0.09 -23.16 -11.80
CA GLU A 111 1.21 -22.87 -10.89
C GLU A 111 2.55 -22.72 -11.62
N ASN A 112 2.79 -23.55 -12.65
CA ASN A 112 4.01 -23.48 -13.46
C ASN A 112 4.07 -22.29 -14.44
N GLN A 113 3.02 -21.46 -14.49
CA GLN A 113 2.96 -20.24 -15.31
C GLN A 113 2.93 -18.98 -14.44
N LEU A 114 2.97 -19.13 -13.12
CA LEU A 114 3.01 -17.98 -12.22
C LEU A 114 4.29 -17.17 -12.45
N LYS A 115 4.11 -15.86 -12.63
CA LYS A 115 5.22 -14.92 -12.79
C LYS A 115 5.90 -14.67 -11.46
N THR A 116 7.22 -14.81 -11.44
CA THR A 116 8.04 -14.53 -10.27
C THR A 116 8.25 -13.02 -10.11
N VAL A 117 8.05 -12.51 -8.90
CA VAL A 117 8.05 -11.07 -8.62
C VAL A 117 8.97 -10.75 -7.45
N TRP A 118 9.86 -9.78 -7.65
CA TRP A 118 10.59 -9.13 -6.58
C TRP A 118 9.95 -7.77 -6.27
N LEU A 119 9.43 -7.65 -5.06
CA LEU A 119 8.86 -6.41 -4.52
C LEU A 119 9.91 -5.73 -3.66
N THR A 120 10.42 -4.57 -4.08
CA THR A 120 11.55 -3.92 -3.40
C THR A 120 11.34 -2.41 -3.23
N ASN A 121 12.33 -1.75 -2.63
CA ASN A 121 12.40 -0.29 -2.55
C ASN A 121 13.04 0.31 -3.79
N SER A 122 12.79 1.61 -3.99
CA SER A 122 13.68 2.43 -4.79
C SER A 122 15.10 2.49 -4.17
N PRO A 123 16.16 2.63 -4.98
CA PRO A 123 17.54 2.72 -4.49
C PRO A 123 17.75 3.84 -3.47
N THR A 124 17.05 4.95 -3.61
CA THR A 124 17.10 6.10 -2.69
C THR A 124 16.67 5.75 -1.25
N LEU A 125 15.98 4.64 -1.04
CA LEU A 125 15.63 4.14 0.30
C LEU A 125 16.70 3.19 0.88
N GLY A 126 17.77 2.95 0.13
CA GLY A 126 19.07 2.50 0.66
C GLY A 126 19.21 1.04 1.06
N SER A 127 18.40 0.10 0.53
CA SER A 127 18.61 -1.32 0.83
C SER A 127 18.03 -2.25 -0.23
N THR A 128 18.59 -3.47 -0.29
CA THR A 128 18.04 -4.61 -1.08
C THR A 128 16.81 -5.21 -0.41
N ARG A 129 15.88 -4.37 0.06
CA ARG A 129 14.69 -4.85 0.74
C ARG A 129 13.84 -5.74 -0.17
N ALA A 130 13.23 -6.77 0.42
CA ALA A 130 12.19 -7.54 -0.22
C ALA A 130 10.94 -7.53 0.67
N TYR A 131 9.82 -7.06 0.14
CA TYR A 131 8.52 -7.12 0.82
C TYR A 131 7.98 -8.53 0.71
N VAL A 132 7.53 -9.07 1.85
CA VAL A 132 7.07 -10.45 1.97
C VAL A 132 5.54 -10.54 1.99
N GLU A 133 4.99 -11.73 2.13
CA GLU A 133 3.55 -12.02 2.09
C GLU A 133 2.73 -11.30 3.18
N LEU A 134 3.36 -10.88 4.27
CA LEU A 134 2.70 -10.11 5.34
C LEU A 134 2.54 -8.62 4.98
N ASP A 135 3.30 -8.14 4.00
CA ASP A 135 3.20 -6.77 3.53
C ASP A 135 2.03 -6.60 2.55
N THR A 136 1.44 -5.41 2.53
CA THR A 136 0.36 -5.07 1.60
C THR A 136 0.73 -5.31 0.13
N LEU A 137 1.98 -5.00 -0.27
CA LEU A 137 2.45 -5.26 -1.64
C LEU A 137 2.59 -6.76 -1.91
N GLY A 138 3.08 -7.54 -0.93
CA GLY A 138 3.15 -8.99 -1.02
C GLY A 138 1.76 -9.61 -1.22
N GLN A 139 0.79 -9.17 -0.44
CA GLN A 139 -0.61 -9.59 -0.57
C GLN A 139 -1.22 -9.18 -1.93
N ALA A 140 -0.95 -7.95 -2.39
CA ALA A 140 -1.41 -7.48 -3.69
C ALA A 140 -0.82 -8.31 -4.85
N CYS A 141 0.45 -8.67 -4.76
CA CYS A 141 1.11 -9.55 -5.72
C CYS A 141 0.45 -10.93 -5.77
N VAL A 142 0.19 -11.54 -4.63
CA VAL A 142 -0.48 -12.86 -4.55
C VAL A 142 -1.90 -12.78 -5.11
N LEU A 143 -2.68 -11.75 -4.74
CA LEU A 143 -4.03 -11.55 -5.28
C LEU A 143 -4.01 -11.41 -6.82
N ALA A 144 -3.00 -10.75 -7.36
CA ALA A 144 -2.81 -10.58 -8.80
C ALA A 144 -2.34 -11.86 -9.54
N GLY A 145 -2.13 -12.97 -8.82
CA GLY A 145 -1.59 -14.21 -9.36
C GLY A 145 -0.07 -14.23 -9.48
N GLY A 146 0.64 -13.25 -8.91
CA GLY A 146 2.09 -13.24 -8.89
C GLY A 146 2.68 -14.14 -7.81
N LYS A 147 3.85 -14.72 -8.07
CA LYS A 147 4.64 -15.47 -7.10
C LYS A 147 5.67 -14.54 -6.48
N ASN A 148 5.38 -14.06 -5.26
CA ASN A 148 6.39 -13.29 -4.51
C ASN A 148 7.58 -14.19 -4.19
N LEU A 149 8.77 -13.80 -4.64
CA LEU A 149 9.99 -14.60 -4.49
C LEU A 149 10.47 -14.72 -3.04
N PHE A 150 10.14 -13.73 -2.21
CA PHE A 150 10.64 -13.67 -0.85
C PHE A 150 9.51 -13.85 0.16
N GLN A 151 9.75 -14.72 1.11
CA GLN A 151 8.82 -15.08 2.18
C GLN A 151 9.39 -14.64 3.52
N ALA A 152 8.52 -14.32 4.49
CA ALA A 152 8.96 -14.09 5.86
C ALA A 152 9.52 -15.40 6.46
N PRO A 153 10.55 -15.30 7.32
CA PRO A 153 10.95 -16.45 8.12
C PRO A 153 9.76 -17.02 8.91
N LEU A 154 9.76 -18.33 9.16
CA LEU A 154 8.73 -18.97 9.94
C LEU A 154 8.55 -18.28 11.31
N ASP A 155 7.31 -18.07 11.71
CA ASP A 155 6.93 -17.36 12.94
C ASP A 155 7.36 -15.87 12.98
N SER A 156 7.79 -15.30 11.87
CA SER A 156 8.11 -13.89 11.77
C SER A 156 6.85 -13.03 11.61
N THR A 157 6.89 -11.83 12.18
CA THR A 157 5.91 -10.77 11.95
C THR A 157 6.44 -9.66 11.05
N ALA A 158 7.59 -9.91 10.39
CA ALA A 158 8.24 -8.94 9.53
C ALA A 158 7.45 -8.72 8.23
N PHE A 159 7.33 -7.47 7.82
CA PHE A 159 6.74 -7.08 6.53
C PHE A 159 7.75 -7.07 5.39
N SER A 160 9.04 -7.17 5.72
CA SER A 160 10.13 -7.20 4.73
C SER A 160 11.36 -7.86 5.32
N ILE A 161 12.19 -8.39 4.42
CA ILE A 161 13.53 -8.91 4.71
C ILE A 161 14.56 -8.17 3.86
N ASN A 162 15.85 -8.38 4.14
CA ASN A 162 16.94 -7.81 3.33
C ASN A 162 17.80 -8.97 2.79
N PRO A 163 17.42 -9.55 1.64
CA PRO A 163 18.24 -10.58 1.01
C PRO A 163 19.55 -9.97 0.52
N ASP A 164 20.61 -10.76 0.48
CA ASP A 164 21.83 -10.37 -0.17
C ASP A 164 21.70 -10.34 -1.71
N THR A 165 22.62 -9.68 -2.37
CA THR A 165 22.60 -9.52 -3.83
C THR A 165 22.70 -10.87 -4.54
N GLU A 166 23.49 -11.82 -4.03
CA GLU A 166 23.67 -13.13 -4.65
C GLU A 166 22.35 -13.93 -4.64
N THR A 167 21.62 -13.86 -3.53
CA THR A 167 20.29 -14.45 -3.40
C THR A 167 19.33 -13.87 -4.43
N ILE A 168 19.30 -12.54 -4.60
CA ILE A 168 18.44 -11.87 -5.58
C ILE A 168 18.81 -12.33 -7.01
N LEU A 169 20.09 -12.34 -7.35
CA LEU A 169 20.56 -12.75 -8.67
C LEU A 169 20.26 -14.21 -8.98
N SER A 170 20.34 -15.10 -7.98
CA SER A 170 20.02 -16.53 -8.15
C SER A 170 18.54 -16.80 -8.36
N GLN A 171 17.65 -15.94 -7.88
CA GLN A 171 16.21 -16.05 -8.06
C GLN A 171 15.72 -15.54 -9.42
N ASP A 172 16.47 -14.65 -10.06
CA ASP A 172 16.23 -14.09 -11.40
C ASP A 172 14.73 -13.77 -11.67
N PRO A 173 14.15 -12.73 -11.04
CA PRO A 173 12.73 -12.42 -11.13
C PRO A 173 12.28 -12.10 -12.55
N ASP A 174 11.05 -12.54 -12.91
CA ASP A 174 10.38 -12.15 -14.17
C ASP A 174 9.96 -10.67 -14.14
N TYR A 175 9.57 -10.17 -12.96
CA TYR A 175 9.09 -8.81 -12.75
C TYR A 175 9.66 -8.19 -11.46
N ILE A 176 9.89 -6.89 -11.49
CA ILE A 176 10.33 -6.11 -10.33
C ILE A 176 9.39 -4.92 -10.14
N PHE A 177 8.87 -4.74 -8.92
CA PHE A 177 8.15 -3.54 -8.53
C PHE A 177 8.93 -2.78 -7.46
N LEU A 178 9.30 -1.54 -7.79
CA LEU A 178 10.04 -0.64 -6.92
C LEU A 178 9.05 0.24 -6.14
N HIS A 179 8.93 -0.01 -4.85
CA HIS A 179 8.16 0.86 -3.96
C HIS A 179 8.85 2.21 -3.84
N THR A 180 8.10 3.25 -4.09
CA THR A 180 8.53 4.65 -3.97
C THR A 180 7.71 5.37 -2.90
N VAL A 181 8.25 6.43 -2.33
CA VAL A 181 7.53 7.28 -1.39
C VAL A 181 7.33 8.68 -1.98
N ARG A 182 6.34 9.39 -1.49
CA ARG A 182 5.91 10.68 -2.03
C ARG A 182 7.03 11.72 -2.20
N TYR A 183 8.06 11.65 -1.35
CA TYR A 183 9.20 12.56 -1.34
C TYR A 183 10.51 11.77 -1.48
N THR A 184 10.64 11.04 -2.57
CA THR A 184 11.75 10.10 -2.75
C THR A 184 13.06 10.79 -3.09
N TYR A 185 13.01 11.92 -3.80
CA TYR A 185 14.18 12.66 -4.26
C TYR A 185 14.30 14.04 -3.59
N GLY A 186 15.53 14.48 -3.41
CA GLY A 186 15.87 15.89 -3.23
C GLY A 186 15.57 16.50 -1.89
N GLY A 187 15.45 15.73 -0.82
CA GLY A 187 15.54 16.17 0.58
C GLY A 187 15.23 17.65 0.85
N GLY A 188 14.07 18.15 0.45
CA GLY A 188 13.72 19.54 0.74
C GLY A 188 12.77 20.24 -0.21
N THR A 189 12.32 19.62 -1.28
CA THR A 189 11.22 20.19 -2.07
C THR A 189 9.89 19.79 -1.42
N ASN A 190 9.02 20.76 -1.21
CA ASN A 190 7.65 20.52 -0.70
C ASN A 190 6.72 19.93 -1.78
N GLU A 191 7.24 19.70 -2.99
CA GLU A 191 6.47 19.16 -4.10
C GLU A 191 6.49 17.64 -4.08
N PRO A 192 5.33 17.00 -4.24
CA PRO A 192 5.26 15.55 -4.27
C PRO A 192 5.77 15.01 -5.61
N ALA A 193 6.70 14.06 -5.55
CA ALA A 193 7.23 13.37 -6.73
C ALA A 193 6.28 12.30 -7.29
N GLN A 194 5.22 11.96 -6.57
CA GLN A 194 4.21 10.98 -6.98
C GLN A 194 2.88 11.20 -6.24
N GLY A 195 1.83 10.52 -6.71
CA GLY A 195 0.49 10.59 -6.14
C GLY A 195 -0.40 11.61 -6.83
N ILE A 196 -1.59 11.82 -6.27
CA ILE A 196 -2.63 12.65 -6.89
C ILE A 196 -2.28 14.14 -7.04
N ASP A 197 -1.31 14.60 -6.27
CA ASP A 197 -0.84 16.00 -6.30
C ASP A 197 0.43 16.17 -7.15
N CYS A 198 0.93 15.08 -7.76
CA CYS A 198 2.13 15.13 -8.59
C CYS A 198 1.78 15.67 -9.98
N ASN A 199 2.39 16.78 -10.35
CA ASN A 199 2.23 17.39 -11.66
C ASN A 199 3.41 17.09 -12.60
N ASP A 200 4.53 16.60 -12.07
CA ASP A 200 5.74 16.30 -12.82
C ASP A 200 6.33 14.95 -12.40
N PRO A 201 6.26 13.90 -13.25
CA PRO A 201 6.79 12.58 -12.94
C PRO A 201 8.30 12.44 -13.15
N THR A 202 9.00 13.50 -13.54
CA THR A 202 10.44 13.45 -13.90
C THR A 202 11.31 12.85 -12.80
N GLU A 203 11.04 13.15 -11.53
CA GLU A 203 11.80 12.56 -10.43
C GLU A 203 11.61 11.04 -10.34
N MET A 204 10.45 10.54 -10.70
CA MET A 204 10.18 9.09 -10.71
C MET A 204 10.94 8.40 -11.85
N ASP A 205 11.06 9.04 -12.99
CA ASP A 205 11.87 8.52 -14.10
C ASP A 205 13.34 8.42 -13.68
N LEU A 206 13.87 9.40 -12.94
CA LEU A 206 15.24 9.35 -12.40
C LEU A 206 15.43 8.17 -11.42
N VAL A 207 14.45 7.89 -10.55
CA VAL A 207 14.48 6.73 -9.65
C VAL A 207 14.57 5.43 -10.42
N LEU A 208 13.77 5.29 -11.49
CA LEU A 208 13.81 4.11 -12.34
C LEU A 208 15.16 3.97 -13.04
N GLN A 209 15.68 5.05 -13.61
CA GLN A 209 16.98 5.04 -14.29
C GLN A 209 18.13 4.69 -13.34
N GLU A 210 18.10 5.18 -12.09
CA GLU A 210 19.11 4.83 -11.08
C GLU A 210 19.08 3.32 -10.77
N PHE A 211 17.91 2.72 -10.63
CA PHE A 211 17.81 1.27 -10.44
C PHE A 211 18.35 0.50 -11.66
N LEU A 212 17.94 0.88 -12.87
CA LEU A 212 18.35 0.24 -14.11
C LEU A 212 19.86 0.38 -14.38
N ALA A 213 20.48 1.46 -13.89
CA ALA A 213 21.91 1.70 -13.99
C ALA A 213 22.74 0.88 -12.98
N THR A 214 22.12 0.13 -12.06
CA THR A 214 22.83 -0.68 -11.07
C THR A 214 23.50 -1.87 -11.74
N PRO A 215 24.84 -1.94 -11.80
CA PRO A 215 25.54 -2.98 -12.59
C PRO A 215 25.21 -4.42 -12.15
N ALA A 216 24.97 -4.62 -10.85
CA ALA A 216 24.64 -5.93 -10.30
C ALA A 216 23.33 -6.50 -10.88
N TYR A 217 22.37 -5.65 -11.24
CA TYR A 217 21.04 -6.08 -11.71
C TYR A 217 20.89 -6.10 -13.23
N ALA A 218 21.92 -5.65 -13.97
CA ALA A 218 21.86 -5.50 -15.41
C ALA A 218 21.45 -6.78 -16.18
N ASN A 219 21.79 -7.95 -15.64
CA ASN A 219 21.53 -9.23 -16.28
C ASN A 219 20.26 -9.94 -15.78
N LEU A 220 19.52 -9.35 -14.83
CA LEU A 220 18.23 -9.93 -14.39
C LEU A 220 17.23 -9.97 -15.55
N ALA A 221 16.48 -11.05 -15.65
CA ALA A 221 15.45 -11.23 -16.69
C ALA A 221 14.45 -10.07 -16.71
N ALA A 222 14.00 -9.59 -15.55
CA ALA A 222 13.11 -8.44 -15.44
C ALA A 222 13.71 -7.16 -16.05
N VAL A 223 15.01 -6.91 -15.86
CA VAL A 223 15.71 -5.73 -16.41
C VAL A 223 15.84 -5.85 -17.93
N GLN A 224 16.29 -7.01 -18.41
CA GLN A 224 16.46 -7.27 -19.83
C GLN A 224 15.15 -7.19 -20.63
N ASN A 225 14.06 -7.64 -20.01
CA ASN A 225 12.72 -7.65 -20.61
C ASN A 225 11.94 -6.34 -20.36
N LYS A 226 12.52 -5.36 -19.67
CA LYS A 226 11.86 -4.09 -19.30
C LYS A 226 10.64 -4.28 -18.40
N HIS A 227 10.67 -5.28 -17.55
CA HIS A 227 9.62 -5.59 -16.57
C HIS A 227 9.94 -5.01 -15.18
N VAL A 228 10.46 -3.79 -15.14
CA VAL A 228 10.72 -3.03 -13.91
C VAL A 228 9.76 -1.87 -13.83
N TYR A 229 8.95 -1.82 -12.78
CA TYR A 229 7.88 -0.85 -12.60
C TYR A 229 8.02 -0.13 -11.26
N LEU A 230 7.69 1.15 -11.25
CA LEU A 230 7.51 1.90 -10.00
C LEU A 230 6.11 1.64 -9.44
N ILE A 231 6.02 1.49 -8.13
CA ILE A 231 4.74 1.40 -7.44
C ILE A 231 4.69 2.45 -6.32
N ALA A 232 3.67 3.31 -6.39
CA ALA A 232 3.52 4.40 -5.44
C ALA A 232 3.30 3.89 -4.01
N GLY A 233 3.84 4.61 -3.03
CA GLY A 233 3.70 4.30 -1.62
C GLY A 233 2.26 4.23 -1.14
N ASP A 234 1.35 4.92 -1.79
CA ASP A 234 -0.08 4.85 -1.51
C ASP A 234 -0.67 3.46 -1.74
N PHE A 235 -0.10 2.67 -2.67
CA PHE A 235 -0.50 1.27 -2.90
C PHE A 235 0.01 0.30 -1.83
N ARG A 236 0.85 0.76 -0.93
CA ARG A 236 1.33 -0.01 0.22
C ARG A 236 0.80 0.52 1.55
N ASN A 237 0.90 1.83 1.75
CA ASN A 237 0.66 2.47 3.04
C ASN A 237 -0.81 2.81 3.27
N ASN A 238 -1.59 2.93 2.20
CA ASN A 238 -3.03 3.12 2.25
C ASN A 238 -3.71 1.75 2.13
N ALA A 239 -4.58 1.42 3.06
CA ALA A 239 -5.22 0.11 3.11
C ALA A 239 -5.99 -0.26 1.83
N MET A 240 -6.63 0.70 1.18
CA MET A 240 -7.26 0.50 -0.12
C MET A 240 -6.23 0.37 -1.25
N GLY A 241 -5.07 0.97 -1.08
CA GLY A 241 -3.98 0.92 -2.06
C GLY A 241 -3.56 -0.50 -2.43
N GLY A 242 -3.62 -1.43 -1.50
CA GLY A 242 -3.33 -2.84 -1.77
C GLY A 242 -4.24 -3.46 -2.83
N THR A 243 -5.54 -3.17 -2.80
CA THR A 243 -6.48 -3.64 -3.83
C THR A 243 -6.20 -2.98 -5.18
N LEU A 244 -5.95 -1.67 -5.21
CA LEU A 244 -5.55 -0.97 -6.44
C LEU A 244 -4.20 -1.47 -6.96
N GLY A 245 -3.23 -1.72 -6.07
CA GLY A 245 -1.95 -2.32 -6.42
C GLY A 245 -2.13 -3.69 -7.10
N ALA A 246 -3.02 -4.52 -6.58
CA ALA A 246 -3.35 -5.81 -7.21
C ALA A 246 -4.00 -5.65 -8.59
N VAL A 247 -4.87 -4.65 -8.78
CA VAL A 247 -5.48 -4.34 -10.10
C VAL A 247 -4.40 -4.02 -11.14
N TYR A 248 -3.44 -3.15 -10.79
CA TYR A 248 -2.34 -2.81 -11.70
C TYR A 248 -1.41 -3.99 -11.93
N MET A 249 -1.02 -4.71 -10.88
CA MET A 249 -0.15 -5.88 -10.99
C MET A 249 -0.78 -6.97 -11.85
N ALA A 250 -2.06 -7.29 -11.67
CA ALA A 250 -2.78 -8.29 -12.45
C ALA A 250 -2.72 -7.98 -13.96
N ARG A 251 -2.98 -6.72 -14.32
CA ARG A 251 -2.94 -6.28 -15.72
C ARG A 251 -1.52 -6.29 -16.31
N ILE A 252 -0.50 -6.01 -15.49
CA ILE A 252 0.91 -6.02 -15.91
C ILE A 252 1.42 -7.46 -16.04
N LEU A 253 1.16 -8.31 -15.06
CA LEU A 253 1.68 -9.68 -15.04
C LEU A 253 1.01 -10.57 -16.10
N TYR A 254 -0.29 -10.40 -16.32
CA TYR A 254 -1.10 -11.27 -17.17
C TYR A 254 -2.07 -10.47 -18.06
N PRO A 255 -1.54 -9.69 -19.02
CA PRO A 255 -2.37 -8.85 -19.88
C PRO A 255 -3.43 -9.64 -20.67
N ASP A 256 -3.17 -10.90 -21.01
CA ASP A 256 -4.07 -11.76 -21.78
C ASP A 256 -5.17 -12.39 -20.92
N VAL A 257 -4.95 -12.56 -19.62
CA VAL A 257 -5.95 -13.07 -18.66
C VAL A 257 -6.90 -11.97 -18.21
N PHE A 258 -6.37 -10.77 -18.03
CA PHE A 258 -7.10 -9.60 -17.51
C PHE A 258 -7.42 -8.57 -18.62
N THR A 259 -7.85 -9.02 -19.79
CA THR A 259 -8.11 -8.16 -20.97
C THR A 259 -9.16 -7.09 -20.71
N ASP A 260 -10.17 -7.37 -19.93
CA ASP A 260 -11.29 -6.51 -19.56
C ASP A 260 -11.04 -5.66 -18.29
N LEU A 261 -9.95 -5.93 -17.56
CA LEU A 261 -9.56 -5.15 -16.41
C LEU A 261 -8.92 -3.83 -16.84
N ASN A 262 -9.54 -2.71 -16.49
CA ASN A 262 -9.02 -1.37 -16.75
C ASN A 262 -8.55 -0.69 -15.44
N PRO A 263 -7.25 -0.74 -15.12
CA PRO A 263 -6.71 -0.18 -13.88
C PRO A 263 -6.98 1.32 -13.72
N GLN A 264 -6.87 2.09 -14.81
CA GLN A 264 -7.08 3.53 -14.77
C GLN A 264 -8.53 3.89 -14.45
N SER A 265 -9.49 3.16 -15.03
CA SER A 265 -10.91 3.36 -14.76
C SER A 265 -11.27 3.05 -13.31
N ILE A 266 -10.77 1.92 -12.78
CA ILE A 266 -11.00 1.51 -11.38
C ILE A 266 -10.35 2.51 -10.42
N HIS A 267 -9.14 2.98 -10.73
CA HIS A 267 -8.45 3.98 -9.92
C HIS A 267 -9.19 5.33 -9.96
N GLN A 268 -9.69 5.75 -11.13
CA GLN A 268 -10.51 6.97 -11.24
C GLN A 268 -11.81 6.84 -10.46
N GLU A 269 -12.45 5.68 -10.48
CA GLU A 269 -13.65 5.42 -9.68
C GLU A 269 -13.34 5.55 -8.18
N TYR A 270 -12.22 5.01 -7.70
CA TYR A 270 -11.76 5.18 -6.33
C TYR A 270 -11.59 6.65 -5.94
N ILE A 271 -11.02 7.48 -6.81
CA ILE A 271 -10.81 8.91 -6.53
C ILE A 271 -12.13 9.66 -6.44
N THR A 272 -13.14 9.24 -7.18
CA THR A 272 -14.45 9.92 -7.25
C THR A 272 -15.48 9.41 -6.26
N LYS A 273 -15.28 8.17 -5.76
CA LYS A 273 -16.11 7.59 -4.68
C LYS A 273 -15.74 8.15 -3.31
#